data_581d8c2f94c3bb9c00e586d7acaf961f
#
_entry.id   581d8c2f94c3bb9c00e586d7acaf961f
#
_cell.length_a   1.000
_cell.length_b   1.000
_cell.length_c   1.000
_cell.angle_alpha   90.00
_cell.angle_beta   90.00
_cell.angle_gamma   90.00
#
_symmetry.space_group_name_H-M   'P 1'
#
loop_
_entity.id
_entity.type
_entity.pdbx_description
1 polymer ?
#
loop_
_entity_poly.entity_id
_entity_poly.type
_entity_poly.pdbx_seq_one_letter_code
_entity_poly.pdbx_strand_id
1 'polypeptide(L)'
;MTQQQVKCEKCQHEFELQQALQARPVGTNVQQIAVVCPNCNEARHAYFETPDIAAARTRLNTAAQRFQEAQPADKERRWTQYKFQQGAYKRIFDAEQQRWRRKRNMPEKAA
;
A
#
# COMPACT_ATOMS: atom_id res chain seq x y z
N MET A 1 -11.91 6.44 14.38
CA MET A 1 -11.14 5.67 13.37
C MET A 1 -11.16 4.20 13.74
N THR A 2 -11.55 3.39 12.79
CA THR A 2 -11.58 1.95 13.01
C THR A 2 -10.16 1.41 12.83
N GLN A 3 -9.58 0.86 13.89
CA GLN A 3 -8.27 0.23 13.83
C GLN A 3 -8.45 -1.20 13.32
N GLN A 4 -7.60 -1.61 12.39
CA GLN A 4 -7.69 -2.95 11.82
C GLN A 4 -6.98 -3.94 12.74
N GLN A 5 -7.72 -4.92 13.24
CA GLN A 5 -7.19 -6.04 14.00
C GLN A 5 -6.86 -7.18 13.06
N VAL A 6 -5.70 -7.80 13.26
CA VAL A 6 -5.27 -8.97 12.50
C VAL A 6 -4.85 -10.07 13.45
N LYS A 7 -4.93 -11.31 12.97
CA LYS A 7 -4.59 -12.49 13.75
C LYS A 7 -3.37 -13.16 13.15
N CYS A 8 -2.37 -13.45 13.97
CA CYS A 8 -1.19 -14.18 13.53
C CYS A 8 -1.56 -15.61 13.19
N GLU A 9 -1.23 -16.07 11.98
CA GLU A 9 -1.54 -17.44 11.57
C GLU A 9 -0.70 -18.48 12.32
N LYS A 10 0.46 -18.08 12.82
CA LYS A 10 1.36 -19.00 13.50
C LYS A 10 1.00 -19.19 14.97
N CYS A 11 0.75 -18.10 15.72
CA CYS A 11 0.52 -18.18 17.17
C CYS A 11 -0.89 -17.79 17.59
N GLN A 12 -1.75 -17.36 16.65
CA GLN A 12 -3.14 -16.98 16.88
C GLN A 12 -3.33 -15.72 17.71
N HIS A 13 -2.26 -14.98 17.99
CA HIS A 13 -2.35 -13.71 18.72
C HIS A 13 -3.01 -12.64 17.87
N GLU A 14 -3.94 -11.89 18.43
CA GLU A 14 -4.57 -10.75 17.77
C GLU A 14 -3.82 -9.47 18.13
N PHE A 15 -3.61 -8.62 17.12
CA PHE A 15 -2.87 -7.36 17.30
C PHE A 15 -3.33 -6.33 16.28
N GLU A 16 -3.01 -5.07 16.57
CA GLU A 16 -3.34 -3.96 15.68
C GLU A 16 -2.34 -3.90 14.53
N LEU A 17 -2.84 -3.90 13.29
CA LEU A 17 -2.01 -3.95 12.09
C LEU A 17 -1.01 -2.80 12.03
N GLN A 18 -1.45 -1.57 12.29
CA GLN A 18 -0.58 -0.40 12.15
C GLN A 18 0.60 -0.42 13.11
N GLN A 19 0.42 -0.96 14.30
CA GLN A 19 1.50 -1.07 15.28
C GLN A 19 2.50 -2.16 14.95
N ALA A 20 2.11 -3.11 14.10
CA ALA A 20 2.93 -4.25 13.72
C ALA A 20 3.71 -4.03 12.42
N LEU A 21 3.49 -2.91 11.73
CA LEU A 21 4.19 -2.62 10.48
C LEU A 21 5.62 -2.18 10.74
N GLN A 22 6.57 -2.80 10.03
CA GLN A 22 7.98 -2.45 10.11
C GLN A 22 8.55 -2.22 8.71
N ALA A 23 9.40 -1.20 8.58
CA ALA A 23 10.03 -0.84 7.33
C ALA A 23 11.51 -1.25 7.36
N ARG A 24 11.98 -1.92 6.30
CA ARG A 24 13.37 -2.33 6.15
C ARG A 24 13.90 -1.80 4.82
N PRO A 25 15.01 -1.06 4.81
CA PRO A 25 15.59 -0.63 3.53
C PRO A 25 16.12 -1.83 2.74
N VAL A 26 15.77 -1.89 1.46
CA VAL A 26 16.22 -2.96 0.55
C VAL A 26 16.87 -2.42 -0.71
N GLY A 27 16.91 -1.10 -0.86
CA GLY A 27 17.55 -0.41 -1.99
C GLY A 27 17.52 1.08 -1.75
N THR A 28 18.03 1.85 -2.72
CA THR A 28 18.02 3.31 -2.63
C THR A 28 16.58 3.83 -2.64
N ASN A 29 16.15 4.42 -1.53
CA ASN A 29 14.79 4.95 -1.33
C ASN A 29 13.70 3.89 -1.49
N VAL A 30 14.03 2.60 -1.35
CA VAL A 30 13.07 1.50 -1.43
C VAL A 30 13.06 0.77 -0.11
N GLN A 31 11.86 0.54 0.43
CA GLN A 31 11.68 -0.15 1.69
C GLN A 31 10.76 -1.35 1.51
N GLN A 32 11.07 -2.42 2.21
CA GLN A 32 10.17 -3.55 2.35
C GLN A 32 9.35 -3.35 3.61
N ILE A 33 8.03 -3.32 3.46
CA ILE A 33 7.11 -3.19 4.59
C ILE A 33 6.64 -4.58 4.97
N ALA A 34 6.78 -4.91 6.25
CA ALA A 34 6.40 -6.22 6.77
C ALA A 34 5.50 -6.07 7.99
N VAL A 35 4.64 -7.05 8.21
CA VAL A 35 3.84 -7.17 9.43
C VAL A 35 4.57 -8.15 10.35
N VAL A 36 4.93 -7.69 11.55
CA VAL A 36 5.65 -8.50 12.53
C VAL A 36 4.75 -8.73 13.74
N CYS A 37 4.44 -9.98 14.03
CA CYS A 37 3.62 -10.34 15.19
C CYS A 37 4.36 -9.95 16.47
N PRO A 38 3.76 -9.16 17.38
CA PRO A 38 4.43 -8.75 18.60
C PRO A 38 4.62 -9.89 19.60
N ASN A 39 3.89 -10.98 19.43
CA ASN A 39 3.96 -12.12 20.35
C ASN A 39 5.04 -13.13 19.94
N CYS A 40 5.07 -13.56 18.67
CA CYS A 40 6.00 -14.59 18.23
C CYS A 40 7.10 -14.07 17.29
N ASN A 41 7.07 -12.80 16.93
CA ASN A 41 8.02 -12.15 16.03
C ASN A 41 8.03 -12.72 14.61
N GLU A 42 6.98 -13.44 14.22
CA GLU A 42 6.84 -13.91 12.84
C GLU A 42 6.65 -12.71 11.91
N ALA A 43 7.52 -12.59 10.91
CA ALA A 43 7.46 -11.50 9.93
C ALA A 43 6.80 -11.97 8.64
N ARG A 44 5.86 -11.19 8.13
CA ARG A 44 5.21 -11.46 6.85
C ARG A 44 5.37 -10.26 5.95
N HIS A 45 5.80 -10.51 4.72
CA HIS A 45 5.92 -9.46 3.73
C HIS A 45 4.54 -8.86 3.42
N ALA A 46 4.43 -7.53 3.46
CA ALA A 46 3.23 -6.83 3.06
C ALA A 46 3.38 -6.24 1.66
N TYR A 47 4.34 -5.32 1.46
CA TYR A 47 4.57 -4.71 0.16
C TYR A 47 5.92 -4.00 0.14
N PHE A 48 6.36 -3.60 -1.07
CA PHE A 48 7.51 -2.72 -1.24
C PHE A 48 7.03 -1.28 -1.44
N GLU A 49 7.66 -0.34 -0.75
CA GLU A 49 7.39 1.09 -0.90
C GLU A 49 8.51 1.71 -1.73
N THR A 50 8.16 2.36 -2.83
CA THR A 50 9.10 3.00 -3.74
C THR A 50 8.71 4.46 -3.95
N PRO A 51 9.66 5.31 -4.44
CA PRO A 51 9.30 6.70 -4.77
C PRO A 51 8.18 6.83 -5.79
N ASP A 52 8.12 5.92 -6.77
CA ASP A 52 7.05 5.95 -7.78
C ASP A 52 5.69 5.67 -7.18
N ILE A 53 5.62 4.71 -6.24
CA ILE A 53 4.38 4.41 -5.52
C ILE A 53 3.96 5.61 -4.65
N ALA A 54 4.91 6.21 -3.95
CA ALA A 54 4.64 7.37 -3.10
C ALA A 54 4.10 8.54 -3.93
N ALA A 55 4.70 8.82 -5.08
CA ALA A 55 4.24 9.88 -5.97
C ALA A 55 2.84 9.60 -6.53
N ALA A 56 2.58 8.35 -6.92
CA ALA A 56 1.26 7.94 -7.42
C ALA A 56 0.19 8.06 -6.32
N ARG A 57 0.54 7.71 -5.08
CA ARG A 57 -0.36 7.85 -3.93
C ARG A 57 -0.71 9.32 -3.69
N THR A 58 0.26 10.22 -3.77
CA THR A 58 0.02 11.64 -3.62
C THR A 58 -0.95 12.16 -4.68
N ARG A 59 -0.77 11.76 -5.94
CA ARG A 59 -1.70 12.13 -7.02
C ARG A 59 -3.11 11.62 -6.76
N LEU A 60 -3.23 10.39 -6.30
CA LEU A 60 -4.53 9.79 -5.97
C LEU A 60 -5.21 10.54 -4.82
N ASN A 61 -4.47 10.83 -3.76
CA ASN A 61 -5.01 11.54 -2.61
C ASN A 61 -5.45 12.95 -2.98
N THR A 62 -4.70 13.64 -3.84
CA THR A 62 -5.06 14.96 -4.33
C THR A 62 -6.36 14.91 -5.15
N ALA A 63 -6.50 13.91 -6.02
CA ALA A 63 -7.72 13.75 -6.82
C ALA A 63 -8.93 13.43 -5.94
N ALA A 64 -8.75 12.61 -4.91
CA ALA A 64 -9.81 12.29 -3.95
C ALA A 64 -10.27 13.55 -3.20
N GLN A 65 -9.32 14.36 -2.73
CA GLN A 65 -9.63 15.60 -2.03
C GLN A 65 -10.37 16.58 -2.92
N ARG A 66 -9.92 16.75 -4.17
CA ARG A 66 -10.59 17.63 -5.14
C ARG A 66 -12.03 17.18 -5.42
N PHE A 67 -12.26 15.87 -5.48
CA PHE A 67 -13.59 15.33 -5.64
C PHE A 67 -14.48 15.68 -4.44
N GLN A 68 -13.96 15.49 -3.22
CA GLN A 68 -14.72 15.78 -2.00
C GLN A 68 -15.08 17.26 -1.88
N GLU A 69 -14.20 18.15 -2.32
CA GLU A 69 -14.37 19.60 -2.23
C GLU A 69 -15.08 20.19 -3.45
N ALA A 70 -15.39 19.39 -4.47
CA ALA A 70 -15.95 19.89 -5.72
C ALA A 70 -17.37 20.40 -5.56
N GLN A 71 -17.67 21.49 -6.28
CA GLN A 71 -19.05 21.96 -6.42
C GLN A 71 -19.88 20.95 -7.22
N PRO A 72 -21.21 20.93 -7.03
CA PRO A 72 -22.04 19.94 -7.73
C PRO A 72 -21.84 19.92 -9.25
N ALA A 73 -21.60 21.08 -9.87
CA ALA A 73 -21.38 21.17 -11.31
C ALA A 73 -20.07 20.49 -11.75
N ASP A 74 -19.09 20.35 -10.86
CA ASP A 74 -17.79 19.77 -11.17
C ASP A 74 -17.61 18.33 -10.67
N LYS A 75 -18.59 17.80 -9.94
CA LYS A 75 -18.49 16.49 -9.29
C LYS A 75 -18.17 15.37 -10.29
N GLU A 76 -18.88 15.33 -11.41
CA GLU A 76 -18.71 14.26 -12.40
C GLU A 76 -17.31 14.29 -12.99
N ARG A 77 -16.80 15.47 -13.35
CA ARG A 77 -15.45 15.63 -13.89
C ARG A 77 -14.40 15.21 -12.86
N ARG A 78 -14.55 15.62 -11.61
CA ARG A 78 -13.63 15.27 -10.52
C ARG A 78 -13.66 13.78 -10.20
N TRP A 79 -14.82 13.16 -10.29
CA TRP A 79 -14.97 11.71 -10.13
C TRP A 79 -14.19 10.96 -11.21
N THR A 80 -14.31 11.40 -12.47
CA THR A 80 -13.57 10.79 -13.58
C THR A 80 -12.06 10.90 -13.37
N GLN A 81 -11.59 12.07 -12.92
CA GLN A 81 -10.17 12.26 -12.59
C GLN A 81 -9.71 11.35 -11.46
N TYR A 82 -10.52 11.21 -10.43
CA TYR A 82 -10.23 10.31 -9.32
C TYR A 82 -10.12 8.85 -9.79
N LYS A 83 -11.05 8.39 -10.59
CA LYS A 83 -11.03 7.03 -11.11
C LYS A 83 -9.80 6.78 -11.99
N PHE A 84 -9.42 7.78 -12.78
CA PHE A 84 -8.19 7.69 -13.59
C PHE A 84 -6.95 7.52 -12.70
N GLN A 85 -6.82 8.33 -11.66
CA GLN A 85 -5.67 8.23 -10.75
C GLN A 85 -5.68 6.93 -9.96
N GLN A 86 -6.86 6.43 -9.58
CA GLN A 86 -6.99 5.15 -8.90
C GLN A 86 -6.45 4.01 -9.76
N GLY A 87 -6.82 3.98 -11.05
CA GLY A 87 -6.30 2.98 -11.99
C GLY A 87 -4.80 3.12 -12.22
N ALA A 88 -4.30 4.34 -12.34
CA ALA A 88 -2.87 4.61 -12.51
C ALA A 88 -2.06 4.15 -11.29
N TYR A 89 -2.55 4.45 -10.08
CA TYR A 89 -1.92 4.01 -8.85
C TYR A 89 -1.82 2.48 -8.79
N LYS A 90 -2.92 1.79 -9.09
CA LYS A 90 -2.94 0.32 -9.06
C LYS A 90 -1.91 -0.27 -10.03
N ARG A 91 -1.81 0.26 -11.24
CA ARG A 91 -0.84 -0.25 -12.23
C ARG A 91 0.60 -0.03 -11.77
N ILE A 92 0.91 1.15 -11.22
CA ILE A 92 2.25 1.45 -10.72
C ILE A 92 2.57 0.57 -9.52
N PHE A 93 1.65 0.46 -8.58
CA PHE A 93 1.82 -0.39 -7.39
C PHE A 93 2.11 -1.84 -7.79
N ASP A 94 1.28 -2.43 -8.64
CA ASP A 94 1.43 -3.83 -9.04
C ASP A 94 2.75 -4.06 -9.78
N ALA A 95 3.11 -3.17 -10.71
CA ALA A 95 4.36 -3.28 -11.46
C ALA A 95 5.59 -3.20 -10.55
N GLU A 96 5.58 -2.27 -9.59
CA GLU A 96 6.69 -2.11 -8.65
C GLU A 96 6.80 -3.30 -7.69
N GLN A 97 5.65 -3.85 -7.24
CA GLN A 97 5.68 -5.05 -6.39
C GLN A 97 6.32 -6.22 -7.14
N GLN A 98 5.93 -6.46 -8.39
CA GLN A 98 6.50 -7.55 -9.18
C GLN A 98 8.00 -7.35 -9.43
N ARG A 99 8.39 -6.13 -9.77
CA ARG A 99 9.80 -5.79 -10.02
C ARG A 99 10.67 -6.10 -8.80
N TRP A 100 10.26 -5.69 -7.62
CA TRP A 100 11.05 -5.88 -6.41
C TRP A 100 10.98 -7.30 -5.87
N ARG A 101 9.86 -8.03 -6.07
CA ARG A 101 9.81 -9.45 -5.76
C ARG A 101 10.85 -10.23 -6.57
N ARG A 102 10.98 -9.93 -7.87
CA ARG A 102 12.00 -10.57 -8.71
C ARG A 102 13.41 -10.25 -8.23
N LYS A 103 13.68 -8.99 -7.90
CA LYS A 103 15.00 -8.56 -7.40
C LYS A 103 15.37 -9.23 -6.09
N ARG A 104 14.38 -9.56 -5.26
CA ARG A 104 14.58 -10.19 -3.96
C ARG A 104 14.39 -11.71 -4.02
N ASN A 105 14.23 -12.29 -5.20
CA ASN A 105 13.96 -13.72 -5.40
C ASN A 105 12.73 -14.22 -4.63
N MET A 106 11.71 -13.38 -4.52
CA MET A 106 10.46 -13.74 -3.88
C MET A 106 9.50 -14.31 -4.93
N PRO A 107 8.59 -15.24 -4.53
CA PRO A 107 7.57 -15.73 -5.46
C PRO A 107 6.70 -14.58 -5.97
N GLU A 108 6.32 -14.63 -7.25
CA GLU A 108 5.37 -13.70 -7.79
C GLU A 108 4.00 -13.95 -7.17
N LYS A 109 3.26 -12.86 -6.93
CA LYS A 109 1.92 -12.98 -6.38
C LYS A 109 1.03 -13.65 -7.41
N ALA A 110 0.32 -14.71 -7.02
CA ALA A 110 -0.66 -15.34 -7.87
C ALA A 110 -1.76 -14.34 -8.27
N ALA A 111 -2.08 -14.31 -9.54
CA ALA A 111 -3.10 -13.42 -10.07
C ALA A 111 -4.49 -13.78 -9.54
#